data_699a9c6e4c016997f3eebf64d7f99d0c
#
_entry.id   699a9c6e4c016997f3eebf64d7f99d0c
#
_cell.length_a   1.000
_cell.length_b   1.000
_cell.length_c   1.000
_cell.angle_alpha   90.00
_cell.angle_beta   90.00
_cell.angle_gamma   90.00
#
_symmetry.space_group_name_H-M   'P 1'
#
loop_
_entity.id
_entity.type
_entity.pdbx_description
1 polymer ?
#
loop_
_entity_poly.entity_id
_entity_poly.type
_entity_poly.pdbx_seq_one_letter_code
_entity_poly.pdbx_strand_id
1 'polypeptide(L)'
;MDLLDKKIIKILKNNSKATLQTISDQINLSIAPTARRINQLEAKGIIKNYTVNIDENSFGYKFPAFIFISLERQQSKNFDKFEEKILSFPEVVECWLMTGTKDYLIRI
;
A
#
# COMPACT_ATOMS: atom_id res chain seq x y z
N MET A 1 0.96 -1.41 19.50
CA MET A 1 1.44 -0.16 18.85
C MET A 1 1.00 1.03 19.69
N ASP A 2 1.99 1.78 20.19
CA ASP A 2 1.71 2.92 21.07
C ASP A 2 1.56 4.24 20.31
N LEU A 3 1.36 5.34 21.06
CA LEU A 3 1.18 6.66 20.47
C LEU A 3 2.41 7.13 19.68
N LEU A 4 3.60 6.84 20.16
CA LEU A 4 4.84 7.22 19.45
C LEU A 4 4.96 6.48 18.12
N ASP A 5 4.62 5.20 18.08
CA ASP A 5 4.62 4.42 16.85
C ASP A 5 3.62 4.99 15.83
N LYS A 6 2.45 5.40 16.29
CA LYS A 6 1.45 6.04 15.42
C LYS A 6 1.95 7.37 14.86
N LYS A 7 2.65 8.15 15.67
CA LYS A 7 3.25 9.41 15.20
C LYS A 7 4.34 9.16 14.15
N ILE A 8 5.18 8.15 14.35
CA ILE A 8 6.21 7.76 13.39
C ILE A 8 5.56 7.39 12.05
N ILE A 9 4.54 6.54 12.08
CA ILE A 9 3.83 6.11 10.88
C ILE A 9 3.22 7.31 10.16
N LYS A 10 2.60 8.24 10.88
CA LYS A 10 2.01 9.44 10.29
C LYS A 10 3.06 10.29 9.56
N ILE A 11 4.22 10.47 10.16
CA ILE A 11 5.32 11.21 9.55
C ILE A 11 5.79 10.52 8.27
N LEU A 12 6.02 9.21 8.32
CA LEU A 12 6.49 8.42 7.17
C LEU A 12 5.44 8.32 6.06
N LYS A 13 4.17 8.27 6.39
CA LYS A 13 3.09 8.31 5.40
C LYS A 13 3.08 9.61 4.62
N ASN A 14 3.41 10.72 5.26
CA ASN A 14 3.48 12.03 4.60
C ASN A 14 4.78 12.23 3.84
N ASN A 15 5.89 11.67 4.35
CA ASN A 15 7.20 11.76 3.71
C ASN A 15 8.03 10.53 4.07
N SER A 16 8.05 9.53 3.19
CA SER A 16 8.81 8.30 3.41
C SER A 16 10.32 8.52 3.42
N LYS A 17 10.81 9.66 2.95
CA LYS A 17 12.22 10.04 2.98
C LYS A 17 12.61 10.86 4.20
N ALA A 18 11.71 11.07 5.16
CA ALA A 18 12.06 11.77 6.39
C ALA A 18 13.24 11.07 7.08
N THR A 19 14.22 11.86 7.49
CA THR A 19 15.42 11.34 8.15
C THR A 19 15.10 10.92 9.58
N LEU A 20 15.93 10.04 10.15
CA LEU A 20 15.82 9.68 11.56
C LEU A 20 15.90 10.92 12.46
N GLN A 21 16.76 11.88 12.12
CA GLN A 21 16.88 13.13 12.89
C GLN A 21 15.56 13.90 12.87
N THR A 22 14.95 14.07 11.71
CA THR A 22 13.68 14.77 11.58
C THR A 22 12.57 14.08 12.37
N ILE A 23 12.48 12.77 12.25
CA ILE A 23 11.45 11.99 12.96
C ILE A 23 11.66 12.09 14.47
N SER A 24 12.90 11.90 14.95
CA SER A 24 13.22 11.95 16.37
C SER A 24 12.91 13.32 16.98
N ASP A 25 13.21 14.38 16.24
CA ASP A 25 12.90 15.75 16.70
C ASP A 25 11.40 15.96 16.83
N GLN A 26 10.61 15.46 15.89
CA GLN A 26 9.15 15.62 15.90
C GLN A 26 8.45 14.83 16.99
N ILE A 27 9.01 13.72 17.42
CA ILE A 27 8.41 12.88 18.46
C ILE A 27 9.08 13.08 19.82
N ASN A 28 10.05 13.99 19.91
CA ASN A 28 10.82 14.30 21.13
C ASN A 28 11.49 13.05 21.73
N LEU A 29 12.14 12.28 20.87
CA LEU A 29 12.85 11.06 21.26
C LEU A 29 14.24 11.12 20.63
N SER A 30 15.23 10.48 21.24
CA SER A 30 16.57 10.42 20.66
C SER A 30 16.60 9.47 19.45
N ILE A 31 17.66 9.57 18.63
CA ILE A 31 17.77 8.86 17.37
C ILE A 31 17.74 7.34 17.54
N ALA A 32 18.49 6.80 18.49
CA ALA A 32 18.61 5.34 18.66
C ALA A 32 17.28 4.67 19.02
N PRO A 33 16.49 5.17 19.99
CA PRO A 33 15.15 4.61 20.25
C PRO A 33 14.19 4.79 19.07
N THR A 34 14.29 5.89 18.33
CA THR A 34 13.48 6.13 17.14
C THR A 34 13.78 5.07 16.07
N ALA A 35 15.04 4.82 15.78
CA ALA A 35 15.46 3.79 14.83
C ALA A 35 14.97 2.40 15.26
N ARG A 36 15.06 2.11 16.54
CA ARG A 36 14.60 0.81 17.07
C ARG A 36 13.10 0.62 16.86
N ARG A 37 12.31 1.66 17.09
CA ARG A 37 10.86 1.61 16.87
C ARG A 37 10.52 1.38 15.41
N ILE A 38 11.19 2.08 14.50
CA ILE A 38 10.99 1.90 13.06
C ILE A 38 11.34 0.48 12.64
N ASN A 39 12.47 -0.04 13.07
CA ASN A 39 12.90 -1.40 12.78
C ASN A 39 11.89 -2.44 13.28
N GLN A 40 11.32 -2.23 14.46
CA GLN A 40 10.27 -3.11 14.99
C GLN A 40 8.99 -3.05 14.18
N LEU A 41 8.58 -1.85 13.72
CA LEU A 41 7.40 -1.69 12.88
C LEU A 41 7.57 -2.39 11.53
N GLU A 42 8.76 -2.34 10.97
CA GLU A 42 9.10 -3.06 9.73
C GLU A 42 9.11 -4.58 9.97
N ALA A 43 9.78 -5.03 11.03
CA ALA A 43 9.88 -6.46 11.36
C ALA A 43 8.53 -7.10 11.63
N LYS A 44 7.60 -6.37 12.25
CA LYS A 44 6.24 -6.85 12.52
C LYS A 44 5.32 -6.75 11.31
N GLY A 45 5.79 -6.20 10.20
CA GLY A 45 4.98 -6.03 9.00
C GLY A 45 3.94 -4.92 9.07
N ILE A 46 3.98 -4.07 10.09
CA ILE A 46 3.11 -2.90 10.19
C ILE A 46 3.49 -1.90 9.10
N ILE A 47 4.78 -1.64 8.94
CA ILE A 47 5.32 -0.98 7.76
C ILE A 47 5.69 -2.07 6.76
N LYS A 48 4.90 -2.20 5.70
CA LYS A 48 5.09 -3.28 4.73
C LYS A 48 6.17 -2.96 3.72
N ASN A 49 6.19 -1.74 3.23
CA ASN A 49 7.18 -1.25 2.27
C ASN A 49 7.18 0.26 2.24
N TYR A 50 8.15 0.82 1.53
CA TYR A 50 8.24 2.24 1.19
C TYR A 50 8.06 2.35 -0.32
N THR A 51 7.22 3.26 -0.74
CA THR A 51 6.91 3.44 -2.15
C THR A 51 6.80 4.92 -2.50
N VAL A 52 6.60 5.21 -3.76
CA VAL A 52 6.45 6.56 -4.25
C VAL A 52 5.15 6.71 -5.01
N ASN A 53 4.56 7.89 -4.91
CA ASN A 53 3.50 8.31 -5.82
C ASN A 53 4.16 9.01 -6.99
N ILE A 54 3.81 8.59 -8.20
CA ILE A 54 4.39 9.16 -9.42
C ILE A 54 3.34 9.96 -10.17
N ASP A 55 3.82 10.88 -11.01
CA ASP A 55 2.99 11.50 -12.01
C ASP A 55 2.79 10.51 -13.17
N GLU A 56 1.64 9.87 -13.21
CA GLU A 56 1.33 8.83 -14.18
C GLU A 56 1.38 9.35 -15.62
N ASN A 57 1.03 10.62 -15.84
CA ASN A 57 1.10 11.24 -17.17
C ASN A 57 2.53 11.29 -17.71
N SER A 58 3.50 11.56 -16.84
CA SER A 58 4.92 11.60 -17.24
C SER A 58 5.44 10.26 -17.70
N PHE A 59 4.80 9.15 -17.29
CA PHE A 59 5.13 7.79 -17.69
C PHE A 59 4.30 7.29 -18.88
N GLY A 60 3.46 8.16 -19.46
CA GLY A 60 2.60 7.77 -20.59
C GLY A 60 1.28 7.14 -20.20
N TYR A 61 0.98 7.04 -18.90
CA TYR A 61 -0.32 6.52 -18.40
C TYR A 61 -1.32 7.67 -18.35
N LYS A 62 -1.93 7.96 -19.50
CA LYS A 62 -2.76 9.17 -19.65
C LYS A 62 -4.18 9.01 -19.10
N PHE A 63 -4.68 7.78 -19.00
CA PHE A 63 -6.06 7.50 -18.63
C PHE A 63 -6.11 6.43 -17.55
N PRO A 64 -6.28 6.82 -16.26
CA PRO A 64 -6.63 5.83 -15.24
C PRO A 64 -8.02 5.28 -15.53
N ALA A 65 -8.19 3.98 -15.39
CA ALA A 65 -9.46 3.33 -15.63
C ALA A 65 -9.83 2.41 -14.48
N PHE A 66 -11.12 2.36 -14.17
CA PHE A 66 -11.70 1.38 -13.26
C PHE A 66 -12.54 0.41 -14.07
N ILE A 67 -12.34 -0.88 -13.86
CA ILE A 67 -13.04 -1.93 -14.58
C ILE A 67 -13.77 -2.80 -13.58
N PHE A 68 -15.09 -2.97 -13.78
CA PHE A 68 -15.88 -3.95 -13.03
C PHE A 68 -15.86 -5.28 -13.77
N ILE A 69 -15.59 -6.36 -13.04
CA ILE A 69 -15.53 -7.70 -13.61
C ILE A 69 -16.50 -8.60 -12.87
N SER A 70 -17.27 -9.39 -13.62
CA SER A 70 -18.11 -10.46 -13.09
C SER A 70 -17.61 -11.79 -13.63
N LEU A 71 -17.46 -12.77 -12.75
CA LEU A 71 -17.04 -14.12 -13.12
C LEU A 71 -18.29 -14.99 -13.34
N GLU A 72 -18.21 -15.89 -14.32
CA GLU A 72 -19.31 -16.80 -14.61
C GLU A 72 -19.62 -17.76 -13.44
N ARG A 73 -18.59 -18.16 -12.71
CA ARG A 73 -18.70 -19.08 -11.57
C ARG A 73 -18.09 -18.42 -10.34
N GLN A 74 -18.92 -18.20 -9.34
CA GLN A 74 -18.52 -17.60 -8.06
C GLN A 74 -18.07 -18.69 -7.08
N GLN A 75 -17.02 -19.42 -7.41
CA GLN A 75 -16.39 -20.40 -6.52
C GLN A 75 -15.05 -19.84 -6.05
N SER A 76 -14.71 -20.06 -4.78
CA SER A 76 -13.50 -19.51 -4.17
C SER A 76 -12.23 -19.87 -4.93
N LYS A 77 -12.14 -21.11 -5.49
CA LYS A 77 -10.97 -21.50 -6.25
C LYS A 77 -10.84 -20.82 -7.60
N ASN A 78 -11.94 -20.31 -8.19
CA ASN A 78 -11.89 -19.47 -9.36
C ASN A 78 -11.42 -18.06 -9.03
N PHE A 79 -11.75 -17.56 -7.85
CA PHE A 79 -11.29 -16.26 -7.36
C PHE A 79 -9.77 -16.26 -7.17
N ASP A 80 -9.21 -17.29 -6.58
CA ASP A 80 -7.76 -17.40 -6.35
C ASP A 80 -6.99 -17.37 -7.67
N LYS A 81 -7.42 -18.14 -8.66
CA LYS A 81 -6.80 -18.18 -9.98
C LYS A 81 -6.94 -16.87 -10.73
N PHE A 82 -8.10 -16.24 -10.63
CA PHE A 82 -8.36 -14.96 -11.25
C PHE A 82 -7.48 -13.87 -10.65
N GLU A 83 -7.41 -13.78 -9.32
CA GLU A 83 -6.60 -12.79 -8.62
C GLU A 83 -5.12 -12.92 -8.98
N GLU A 84 -4.60 -14.15 -8.96
CA GLU A 84 -3.22 -14.43 -9.32
C GLU A 84 -2.90 -13.95 -10.74
N LYS A 85 -3.77 -14.26 -11.71
CA LYS A 85 -3.57 -13.88 -13.09
C LYS A 85 -3.68 -12.37 -13.30
N ILE A 86 -4.67 -11.73 -12.70
CA ILE A 86 -4.87 -10.28 -12.81
C ILE A 86 -3.69 -9.51 -12.23
N LEU A 87 -3.20 -9.93 -11.07
CA LEU A 87 -2.06 -9.26 -10.43
C LEU A 87 -0.75 -9.50 -11.17
N SER A 88 -0.70 -10.47 -12.09
CA SER A 88 0.47 -10.68 -12.95
C SER A 88 0.60 -9.63 -14.07
N PHE A 89 -0.46 -8.91 -14.39
CA PHE A 89 -0.41 -7.85 -15.41
C PHE A 89 0.19 -6.57 -14.81
N PRO A 90 1.27 -6.03 -15.40
CA PRO A 90 1.91 -4.83 -14.85
C PRO A 90 1.03 -3.57 -14.89
N GLU A 91 0.03 -3.55 -15.76
CA GLU A 91 -0.90 -2.42 -15.90
C GLU A 91 -1.92 -2.37 -14.75
N VAL A 92 -2.14 -3.46 -14.05
CA VAL A 92 -3.08 -3.54 -12.93
C VAL A 92 -2.44 -2.97 -11.67
N VAL A 93 -3.01 -1.91 -11.14
CA VAL A 93 -2.53 -1.25 -9.93
C VAL A 93 -3.16 -1.86 -8.68
N GLU A 94 -4.47 -2.06 -8.71
CA GLU A 94 -5.24 -2.58 -7.59
C GLU A 94 -6.34 -3.50 -8.07
N CYS A 95 -6.66 -4.49 -7.26
CA CYS A 95 -7.78 -5.41 -7.50
C CYS A 95 -8.56 -5.57 -6.20
N TRP A 96 -9.85 -5.29 -6.24
CA TRP A 96 -10.74 -5.32 -5.07
C TRP A 96 -11.83 -6.35 -5.27
N LEU A 97 -11.96 -7.29 -4.33
CA LEU A 97 -13.11 -8.19 -4.27
C LEU A 97 -14.32 -7.41 -3.76
N MET A 98 -15.40 -7.45 -4.52
CA MET A 98 -16.59 -6.67 -4.25
C MET A 98 -17.73 -7.55 -3.78
N THR A 99 -18.59 -6.99 -2.93
CA THR A 99 -19.89 -7.58 -2.62
C THR A 99 -20.95 -7.01 -3.57
N GLY A 100 -22.02 -7.76 -3.83
CA GLY A 100 -23.11 -7.33 -4.71
C GLY A 100 -23.10 -8.03 -6.06
N THR A 101 -23.50 -7.32 -7.11
CA THR A 101 -23.69 -7.90 -8.46
C THR A 101 -22.41 -8.08 -9.25
N LYS A 102 -21.34 -7.37 -8.88
CA LYS A 102 -20.03 -7.46 -9.52
C LYS A 102 -19.04 -8.15 -8.59
N ASP A 103 -18.11 -8.89 -9.15
CA ASP A 103 -17.14 -9.64 -8.36
C ASP A 103 -15.88 -8.82 -8.04
N TYR A 104 -15.37 -8.07 -9.02
CA TYR A 104 -14.13 -7.33 -8.85
C TYR A 104 -14.21 -5.91 -9.40
N LEU A 105 -13.51 -5.00 -8.74
CA LEU A 105 -13.15 -3.68 -9.23
C LEU A 105 -11.63 -3.65 -9.41
N ILE A 106 -11.18 -3.29 -10.60
CA ILE A 106 -9.76 -3.25 -10.94
C ILE A 106 -9.40 -1.84 -11.37
N ARG A 107 -8.29 -1.33 -10.83
CA ARG A 107 -7.70 -0.06 -11.26
C ARG A 107 -6.46 -0.34 -12.12
N ILE A 108 -6.45 0.24 -13.29
CA ILE A 108 -5.35 0.13 -14.24
C ILE A 108 -4.80 1.48 -14.67
#